data_faa231c10ee8c405d24f0f45a4f0ae2a
#
_entry.id   faa231c10ee8c405d24f0f45a4f0ae2a
#
_cell.length_a   1.000
_cell.length_b   1.000
_cell.length_c   1.000
_cell.angle_alpha   90.00
_cell.angle_beta   90.00
_cell.angle_gamma   90.00
#
_symmetry.space_group_name_H-M   'P 1'
#
loop_
_entity.id
_entity.type
_entity.pdbx_description
1 polymer ?
#
loop_
_entity_poly.entity_id
_entity_poly.type
_entity_poly.pdbx_seq_one_letter_code
_entity_poly.pdbx_strand_id
1 'polypeptide(L)'
;IQNMLKNGAYLINAAQVKQLEDVVLVWSKPKKEGEQPKRVINKDWVGRDAKKILAQIGINVGDDIRCIICETEFSQAFVQTELMMPILPIVRVDTFDEAVEMAVKAEHGNRHSAHLHSKNVDHMTQYAKAICTTIFVKNAPSYAGIGFNAEGWTTFTIAGPTGEGITSPRSFTRQRRCVLSDALNII
;
A
#
# COMPACT_ATOMS: atom_id res chain seq x y z
N ILE A 1 -10.12 -14.69 5.18
CA ILE A 1 -11.32 -13.85 5.38
C ILE A 1 -11.88 -14.04 6.78
N GLN A 2 -12.22 -15.25 7.23
CA GLN A 2 -12.82 -15.50 8.54
C GLN A 2 -12.03 -14.90 9.71
N ASN A 3 -10.70 -14.97 9.68
CA ASN A 3 -9.85 -14.34 10.69
C ASN A 3 -9.88 -12.81 10.60
N MET A 4 -10.01 -12.24 9.42
CA MET A 4 -10.12 -10.80 9.24
C MET A 4 -11.45 -10.29 9.82
N LEU A 5 -12.55 -10.99 9.55
CA LEU A 5 -13.87 -10.64 10.10
C LEU A 5 -13.87 -10.66 11.64
N LYS A 6 -13.20 -11.64 12.25
CA LYS A 6 -13.06 -11.71 13.72
C LYS A 6 -12.19 -10.60 14.31
N ASN A 7 -11.40 -9.92 13.48
CA ASN A 7 -10.45 -8.88 13.90
C ASN A 7 -10.79 -7.50 13.30
N GLY A 8 -12.07 -7.20 13.14
CA GLY A 8 -12.52 -5.85 12.79
C GLY A 8 -12.55 -5.55 11.29
N ALA A 9 -12.63 -6.56 10.43
CA ALA A 9 -12.95 -6.36 9.04
C ALA A 9 -14.45 -6.50 8.78
N TYR A 10 -14.96 -5.75 7.81
CA TYR A 10 -16.32 -5.85 7.30
C TYR A 10 -16.30 -6.27 5.82
N LEU A 11 -16.97 -7.38 5.49
CA LEU A 11 -17.03 -7.89 4.13
C LEU A 11 -18.22 -7.27 3.39
N ILE A 12 -17.93 -6.61 2.28
CA ILE A 12 -18.95 -6.07 1.36
C ILE A 12 -19.11 -6.97 0.13
N ASN A 13 -20.32 -6.99 -0.42
CA ASN A 13 -20.65 -7.75 -1.63
C ASN A 13 -20.39 -6.94 -2.91
N ALA A 14 -20.53 -7.58 -4.08
CA ALA A 14 -20.24 -6.97 -5.38
C ALA A 14 -21.09 -5.70 -5.68
N ALA A 15 -22.35 -5.65 -5.26
CA ALA A 15 -23.19 -4.48 -5.43
C ALA A 15 -22.71 -3.30 -4.58
N GLN A 16 -22.30 -3.60 -3.33
CA GLN A 16 -21.73 -2.61 -2.41
C GLN A 16 -20.35 -2.14 -2.87
N VAL A 17 -19.51 -3.01 -3.47
CA VAL A 17 -18.24 -2.61 -4.11
C VAL A 17 -18.50 -1.53 -5.16
N LYS A 18 -19.46 -1.74 -6.04
CA LYS A 18 -19.81 -0.76 -7.08
C LYS A 18 -20.29 0.58 -6.51
N GLN A 19 -21.15 0.53 -5.48
CA GLN A 19 -21.61 1.75 -4.78
C GLN A 19 -20.43 2.48 -4.12
N LEU A 20 -19.54 1.73 -3.46
CA LEU A 20 -18.38 2.29 -2.76
C LEU A 20 -17.36 2.88 -3.75
N GLU A 21 -17.20 2.26 -4.91
CA GLU A 21 -16.33 2.77 -5.97
C GLU A 21 -16.75 4.18 -6.41
N ASP A 22 -18.04 4.46 -6.53
CA ASP A 22 -18.54 5.78 -6.89
C ASP A 22 -18.38 6.84 -5.80
N VAL A 23 -18.20 6.41 -4.54
CA VAL A 23 -17.88 7.30 -3.42
C VAL A 23 -16.40 7.64 -3.37
N VAL A 24 -15.54 6.62 -3.48
CA VAL A 24 -14.10 6.76 -3.19
C VAL A 24 -13.26 7.07 -4.42
N LEU A 25 -13.81 6.91 -5.62
CA LEU A 25 -13.16 7.28 -6.88
C LEU A 25 -14.00 8.33 -7.63
N VAL A 26 -13.30 9.30 -8.17
CA VAL A 26 -13.90 10.37 -9.00
C VAL A 26 -13.26 10.39 -10.38
N TRP A 27 -13.94 10.97 -11.36
CA TRP A 27 -13.35 11.19 -12.68
C TRP A 27 -12.37 12.36 -12.64
N SER A 28 -11.17 12.15 -13.13
CA SER A 28 -10.18 13.22 -13.28
C SER A 28 -10.64 14.21 -14.34
N LYS A 29 -10.31 15.49 -14.13
CA LYS A 29 -10.43 16.47 -15.22
C LYS A 29 -9.28 16.25 -16.21
N PRO A 30 -9.54 16.24 -17.54
CA PRO A 30 -8.47 16.21 -18.53
C PRO A 30 -7.50 17.39 -18.31
N LYS A 31 -6.22 17.12 -18.32
CA LYS A 31 -5.17 18.15 -18.18
C LYS A 31 -4.69 18.68 -19.53
N LYS A 32 -4.95 17.91 -20.60
CA LYS A 32 -4.55 18.25 -21.98
C LYS A 32 -5.72 17.95 -22.89
N GLU A 33 -5.76 18.67 -24.01
CA GLU A 33 -6.72 18.41 -25.09
C GLU A 33 -6.54 16.98 -25.63
N GLY A 34 -7.64 16.23 -25.73
CA GLY A 34 -7.65 14.82 -26.15
C GLY A 34 -7.37 13.79 -25.04
N GLU A 35 -7.03 14.20 -23.83
CA GLU A 35 -6.87 13.28 -22.71
C GLU A 35 -8.25 12.76 -22.23
N GLN A 36 -8.37 11.43 -22.12
CA GLN A 36 -9.58 10.83 -21.57
C GLN A 36 -9.60 10.94 -20.04
N PRO A 37 -10.75 11.23 -19.42
CA PRO A 37 -10.91 11.18 -17.97
C PRO A 37 -10.57 9.79 -17.43
N LYS A 38 -9.88 9.75 -16.29
CA LYS A 38 -9.52 8.51 -15.58
C LYS A 38 -10.15 8.49 -14.20
N ARG A 39 -10.46 7.32 -13.69
CA ARG A 39 -10.85 7.16 -12.28
C ARG A 39 -9.62 7.40 -11.40
N VAL A 40 -9.75 8.31 -10.47
CA VAL A 40 -8.71 8.67 -9.50
C VAL A 40 -9.30 8.72 -8.11
N ILE A 41 -8.46 8.61 -7.08
CA ILE A 41 -8.94 8.66 -5.70
C ILE A 41 -9.67 9.96 -5.37
N ASN A 42 -10.76 9.84 -4.66
CA ASN A 42 -11.45 10.97 -4.05
C ASN A 42 -10.72 11.34 -2.75
N LYS A 43 -10.02 12.46 -2.76
CA LYS A 43 -9.17 12.92 -1.66
C LYS A 43 -9.93 13.16 -0.35
N ASP A 44 -11.23 13.37 -0.41
CA ASP A 44 -12.05 13.61 0.79
C ASP A 44 -12.13 12.36 1.69
N TRP A 45 -11.86 11.18 1.12
CA TRP A 45 -11.92 9.90 1.83
C TRP A 45 -10.55 9.34 2.23
N VAL A 46 -9.46 9.94 1.78
CA VAL A 46 -8.11 9.55 2.18
C VAL A 46 -7.94 9.71 3.69
N GLY A 47 -7.44 8.65 4.36
CA GLY A 47 -7.22 8.63 5.80
C GLY A 47 -8.50 8.62 6.67
N ARG A 48 -9.69 8.41 6.06
CA ARG A 48 -10.94 8.28 6.83
C ARG A 48 -11.13 6.86 7.36
N ASP A 49 -11.81 6.74 8.49
CA ASP A 49 -12.14 5.45 9.10
C ASP A 49 -13.12 4.65 8.24
N ALA A 50 -13.02 3.33 8.30
CA ALA A 50 -13.91 2.40 7.59
C ALA A 50 -15.39 2.67 7.87
N LYS A 51 -15.74 2.95 9.12
CA LYS A 51 -17.10 3.33 9.56
C LYS A 51 -17.68 4.50 8.74
N LYS A 52 -16.88 5.55 8.53
CA LYS A 52 -17.33 6.75 7.80
C LYS A 52 -17.53 6.47 6.32
N ILE A 53 -16.68 5.63 5.76
CA ILE A 53 -16.73 5.22 4.35
C ILE A 53 -17.95 4.32 4.13
N LEU A 54 -18.17 3.32 4.99
CA LEU A 54 -19.33 2.42 4.92
C LEU A 54 -20.68 3.16 5.05
N ALA A 55 -20.73 4.20 5.88
CA ALA A 55 -21.93 5.00 6.05
C ALA A 55 -22.40 5.66 4.74
N GLN A 56 -21.50 5.92 3.79
CA GLN A 56 -21.86 6.50 2.48
C GLN A 56 -22.68 5.56 1.60
N ILE A 57 -22.62 4.27 1.87
CA ILE A 57 -23.41 3.25 1.17
C ILE A 57 -24.49 2.65 2.08
N GLY A 58 -24.88 3.39 3.13
CA GLY A 58 -25.96 3.03 4.04
C GLY A 58 -25.62 1.94 5.08
N ILE A 59 -24.35 1.60 5.24
CA ILE A 59 -23.90 0.58 6.21
C ILE A 59 -23.39 1.27 7.47
N ASN A 60 -24.09 1.07 8.59
CA ASN A 60 -23.71 1.61 9.88
C ASN A 60 -23.05 0.53 10.75
N VAL A 61 -21.80 0.77 11.14
CA VAL A 61 -20.99 -0.12 11.95
C VAL A 61 -20.37 0.62 13.14
N GLY A 62 -19.88 -0.15 14.12
CA GLY A 62 -19.16 0.38 15.29
C GLY A 62 -17.71 0.80 14.97
N ASP A 63 -17.04 1.35 16.00
CA ASP A 63 -15.64 1.76 15.90
C ASP A 63 -14.67 0.57 15.95
N ASP A 64 -15.17 -0.63 16.24
CA ASP A 64 -14.46 -1.90 16.16
C ASP A 64 -14.15 -2.32 14.72
N ILE A 65 -14.91 -1.82 13.72
CA ILE A 65 -14.65 -2.09 12.30
C ILE A 65 -13.55 -1.13 11.79
N ARG A 66 -12.40 -1.73 11.46
CA ARG A 66 -11.19 -1.02 11.07
C ARG A 66 -10.83 -1.15 9.60
N CYS A 67 -11.40 -2.14 8.90
CA CYS A 67 -11.08 -2.42 7.50
C CYS A 67 -12.32 -2.92 6.75
N ILE A 68 -12.47 -2.47 5.52
CA ILE A 68 -13.47 -2.96 4.57
C ILE A 68 -12.76 -3.97 3.68
N ILE A 69 -13.31 -5.17 3.53
CA ILE A 69 -12.78 -6.18 2.63
C ILE A 69 -13.82 -6.56 1.57
N CYS A 70 -13.35 -6.91 0.39
CA CYS A 70 -14.21 -7.41 -0.69
C CYS A 70 -13.45 -8.46 -1.52
N GLU A 71 -14.14 -9.52 -1.93
CA GLU A 71 -13.62 -10.43 -2.94
C GLU A 71 -13.97 -9.88 -4.32
N THR A 72 -13.00 -9.84 -5.23
CA THR A 72 -13.16 -9.20 -6.52
C THR A 72 -12.19 -9.73 -7.56
N GLU A 73 -12.41 -9.36 -8.82
CA GLU A 73 -11.53 -9.68 -9.93
C GLU A 73 -10.29 -8.79 -9.95
N PHE A 74 -9.21 -9.29 -10.55
CA PHE A 74 -7.95 -8.54 -10.65
C PHE A 74 -8.08 -7.18 -11.34
N SER A 75 -8.97 -7.05 -12.31
CA SER A 75 -9.20 -5.80 -13.06
C SER A 75 -9.98 -4.72 -12.29
N GLN A 76 -10.51 -5.06 -11.10
CA GLN A 76 -11.31 -4.15 -10.31
C GLN A 76 -10.48 -2.93 -9.85
N ALA A 77 -11.09 -1.75 -9.85
CA ALA A 77 -10.40 -0.49 -9.60
C ALA A 77 -9.68 -0.42 -8.25
N PHE A 78 -10.22 -1.06 -7.21
CA PHE A 78 -9.57 -1.10 -5.89
C PHE A 78 -8.28 -1.91 -5.87
N VAL A 79 -8.14 -2.91 -6.77
CA VAL A 79 -6.90 -3.67 -6.93
C VAL A 79 -5.85 -2.85 -7.68
N GLN A 80 -6.29 -2.04 -8.64
CA GLN A 80 -5.42 -1.31 -9.57
C GLN A 80 -5.05 0.10 -9.08
N THR A 81 -5.63 0.56 -7.97
CA THR A 81 -5.44 1.94 -7.49
C THR A 81 -5.02 1.94 -6.03
N GLU A 82 -3.97 2.65 -5.70
CA GLU A 82 -3.60 2.91 -4.32
C GLU A 82 -4.61 3.87 -3.69
N LEU A 83 -5.52 3.33 -2.87
CA LEU A 83 -6.64 4.09 -2.33
C LEU A 83 -6.25 5.01 -1.16
N MET A 84 -5.24 4.65 -0.38
CA MET A 84 -4.88 5.29 0.89
C MET A 84 -6.05 5.34 1.88
N MET A 85 -6.89 4.31 1.85
CA MET A 85 -8.11 4.13 2.63
C MET A 85 -8.14 2.71 3.22
N PRO A 86 -8.91 2.45 4.30
CA PRO A 86 -9.02 1.12 4.89
C PRO A 86 -9.93 0.19 4.06
N ILE A 87 -9.65 0.05 2.78
CA ILE A 87 -10.35 -0.82 1.82
C ILE A 87 -9.32 -1.81 1.27
N LEU A 88 -9.56 -3.10 1.45
CA LEU A 88 -8.67 -4.16 1.02
C LEU A 88 -9.39 -5.12 0.08
N PRO A 89 -9.15 -5.04 -1.22
CA PRO A 89 -9.64 -6.02 -2.19
C PRO A 89 -8.88 -7.34 -2.06
N ILE A 90 -9.57 -8.45 -2.26
CA ILE A 90 -9.04 -9.81 -2.23
C ILE A 90 -9.30 -10.44 -3.58
N VAL A 91 -8.24 -10.82 -4.27
CA VAL A 91 -8.29 -11.57 -5.53
C VAL A 91 -7.91 -13.01 -5.24
N ARG A 92 -8.74 -13.97 -5.66
CA ARG A 92 -8.43 -15.39 -5.53
C ARG A 92 -7.68 -15.87 -6.74
N VAL A 93 -6.75 -16.77 -6.50
CA VAL A 93 -5.95 -17.43 -7.54
C VAL A 93 -5.82 -18.92 -7.18
N ASP A 94 -5.57 -19.75 -8.18
CA ASP A 94 -5.46 -21.20 -7.99
C ASP A 94 -4.04 -21.64 -7.64
N THR A 95 -3.03 -20.90 -8.09
CA THR A 95 -1.62 -21.23 -7.89
C THR A 95 -0.82 -20.11 -7.27
N PHE A 96 0.31 -20.46 -6.65
CA PHE A 96 1.23 -19.47 -6.12
C PHE A 96 1.92 -18.65 -7.23
N ASP A 97 2.23 -19.27 -8.35
CA ASP A 97 2.85 -18.58 -9.50
C ASP A 97 1.93 -17.49 -10.04
N GLU A 98 0.63 -17.78 -10.16
CA GLU A 98 -0.38 -16.80 -10.54
C GLU A 98 -0.49 -15.66 -9.52
N ALA A 99 -0.43 -15.97 -8.22
CA ALA A 99 -0.41 -14.96 -7.17
C ALA A 99 0.80 -14.01 -7.31
N VAL A 100 1.98 -14.56 -7.58
CA VAL A 100 3.21 -13.79 -7.79
C VAL A 100 3.07 -12.88 -9.02
N GLU A 101 2.60 -13.43 -10.14
CA GLU A 101 2.41 -12.67 -11.38
C GLU A 101 1.43 -11.51 -11.19
N MET A 102 0.29 -11.76 -10.57
CA MET A 102 -0.72 -10.73 -10.30
C MET A 102 -0.20 -9.67 -9.32
N ALA A 103 0.50 -10.07 -8.27
CA ALA A 103 1.08 -9.13 -7.30
C ALA A 103 2.10 -8.19 -7.95
N VAL A 104 2.98 -8.72 -8.82
CA VAL A 104 3.96 -7.92 -9.57
C VAL A 104 3.25 -6.93 -10.51
N LYS A 105 2.18 -7.36 -11.19
CA LYS A 105 1.38 -6.47 -12.06
C LYS A 105 0.67 -5.38 -11.26
N ALA A 106 0.07 -5.73 -10.12
CA ALA A 106 -0.66 -4.78 -9.27
C ALA A 106 0.26 -3.75 -8.59
N GLU A 107 1.53 -4.06 -8.44
CA GLU A 107 2.55 -3.18 -7.85
C GLU A 107 2.94 -2.03 -8.80
N HIS A 108 2.65 -2.15 -10.09
CA HIS A 108 2.86 -1.14 -11.13
C HIS A 108 4.30 -0.61 -11.27
N GLY A 109 5.31 -1.31 -10.76
CA GLY A 109 6.71 -0.91 -10.80
C GLY A 109 7.11 0.16 -9.78
N ASN A 110 6.26 0.46 -8.81
CA ASN A 110 6.57 1.41 -7.73
C ASN A 110 7.63 0.87 -6.77
N ARG A 111 7.71 -0.44 -6.60
CA ARG A 111 8.69 -1.16 -5.76
C ARG A 111 8.74 -0.65 -4.32
N HIS A 112 7.57 -0.32 -3.79
CA HIS A 112 7.46 0.27 -2.46
C HIS A 112 7.43 -0.79 -1.35
N SER A 113 6.36 -1.54 -1.23
CA SER A 113 6.16 -2.51 -0.14
C SER A 113 5.40 -3.73 -0.61
N ALA A 114 5.82 -4.89 -0.14
CA ALA A 114 5.13 -6.15 -0.38
C ALA A 114 5.12 -7.03 0.88
N HIS A 115 4.13 -7.90 0.96
CA HIS A 115 3.90 -8.77 2.12
C HIS A 115 3.67 -10.19 1.67
N LEU A 116 4.14 -11.15 2.47
CA LEU A 116 3.86 -12.56 2.27
C LEU A 116 3.57 -13.23 3.61
N HIS A 117 2.44 -13.90 3.69
CA HIS A 117 2.12 -14.80 4.79
C HIS A 117 2.26 -16.23 4.32
N SER A 118 3.36 -16.88 4.66
CA SER A 118 3.68 -18.24 4.24
C SER A 118 4.68 -18.89 5.21
N LYS A 119 4.70 -20.24 5.23
CA LYS A 119 5.74 -21.05 5.87
C LYS A 119 6.66 -21.72 4.85
N ASN A 120 6.36 -21.60 3.55
CA ASN A 120 7.17 -22.17 2.48
C ASN A 120 8.31 -21.21 2.10
N VAL A 121 9.54 -21.62 2.32
CA VAL A 121 10.76 -20.83 2.08
C VAL A 121 10.99 -20.59 0.58
N ASP A 122 10.64 -21.55 -0.27
CA ASP A 122 10.79 -21.41 -1.72
C ASP A 122 9.81 -20.35 -2.26
N HIS A 123 8.57 -20.35 -1.79
CA HIS A 123 7.59 -19.30 -2.10
C HIS A 123 8.07 -17.91 -1.65
N MET A 124 8.68 -17.83 -0.46
CA MET A 124 9.25 -16.55 0.03
C MET A 124 10.35 -16.05 -0.89
N THR A 125 11.25 -16.93 -1.27
CA THR A 125 12.39 -16.61 -2.15
C THR A 125 11.90 -16.18 -3.53
N GLN A 126 10.98 -16.94 -4.11
CA GLN A 126 10.41 -16.66 -5.42
C GLN A 126 9.72 -15.29 -5.46
N TYR A 127 8.82 -15.05 -4.50
CA TYR A 127 8.07 -13.80 -4.46
C TYR A 127 8.96 -12.59 -4.17
N ALA A 128 9.86 -12.69 -3.20
CA ALA A 128 10.78 -11.60 -2.86
C ALA A 128 11.63 -11.16 -4.06
N LYS A 129 12.14 -12.13 -4.84
CA LYS A 129 12.90 -11.85 -6.06
C LYS A 129 12.04 -11.21 -7.14
N ALA A 130 10.83 -11.69 -7.35
CA ALA A 130 9.94 -11.21 -8.41
C ALA A 130 9.43 -9.79 -8.13
N ILE A 131 8.98 -9.53 -6.90
CA ILE A 131 8.38 -8.24 -6.54
C ILE A 131 9.42 -7.14 -6.33
N CYS A 132 10.59 -7.48 -5.80
CA CYS A 132 11.76 -6.61 -5.64
C CYS A 132 11.43 -5.23 -5.03
N THR A 133 10.63 -5.21 -3.97
CA THR A 133 10.24 -3.99 -3.27
C THR A 133 11.30 -3.56 -2.25
N THR A 134 11.32 -2.27 -1.90
CA THR A 134 12.19 -1.73 -0.85
C THR A 134 11.86 -2.32 0.52
N ILE A 135 10.57 -2.48 0.83
CA ILE A 135 10.10 -3.17 2.03
C ILE A 135 9.48 -4.50 1.63
N PHE A 136 9.98 -5.58 2.20
CA PHE A 136 9.39 -6.91 2.07
C PHE A 136 9.15 -7.50 3.46
N VAL A 137 7.87 -7.71 3.79
CA VAL A 137 7.45 -8.19 5.12
C VAL A 137 6.93 -9.62 5.03
N LYS A 138 7.45 -10.47 5.89
CA LYS A 138 7.03 -11.87 6.00
C LYS A 138 6.33 -12.12 7.34
N ASN A 139 5.09 -12.62 7.26
CA ASN A 139 4.28 -13.05 8.43
C ASN A 139 4.14 -12.00 9.55
N ALA A 140 4.11 -10.73 9.18
CA ALA A 140 3.99 -9.61 10.09
C ALA A 140 3.14 -8.49 9.46
N PRO A 141 2.63 -7.55 10.24
CA PRO A 141 1.93 -6.38 9.70
C PRO A 141 2.91 -5.43 8.97
N SER A 142 2.38 -4.56 8.11
CA SER A 142 3.16 -3.57 7.36
C SER A 142 4.08 -2.71 8.24
N TYR A 143 3.65 -2.38 9.45
CA TYR A 143 4.44 -1.60 10.41
C TYR A 143 5.75 -2.28 10.83
N ALA A 144 5.87 -3.60 10.69
CA ALA A 144 7.14 -4.29 10.91
C ALA A 144 8.24 -3.79 9.96
N GLY A 145 7.87 -3.43 8.73
CA GLY A 145 8.80 -2.88 7.74
C GLY A 145 9.32 -1.48 8.07
N ILE A 146 8.72 -0.80 9.04
CA ILE A 146 9.16 0.51 9.53
C ILE A 146 9.53 0.48 11.02
N GLY A 147 9.92 -0.68 11.53
CA GLY A 147 10.51 -0.85 12.85
C GLY A 147 9.56 -1.24 13.99
N PHE A 148 8.26 -1.40 13.75
CA PHE A 148 7.34 -1.81 14.81
C PHE A 148 7.51 -3.31 15.12
N ASN A 149 7.98 -3.62 16.34
CA ASN A 149 8.34 -4.98 16.78
C ASN A 149 9.33 -5.71 15.85
N ALA A 150 10.17 -4.94 15.14
CA ALA A 150 11.17 -5.45 14.23
C ALA A 150 12.34 -4.46 14.13
N GLU A 151 13.46 -4.88 13.55
CA GLU A 151 14.56 -3.99 13.22
C GLU A 151 14.20 -3.14 12.00
N GLY A 152 14.57 -1.87 12.02
CA GLY A 152 14.39 -0.95 10.91
C GLY A 152 14.27 0.50 11.35
N TRP A 153 14.32 1.39 10.37
CA TRP A 153 14.12 2.81 10.60
C TRP A 153 12.64 3.14 10.69
N THR A 154 12.25 3.89 11.70
CA THR A 154 10.92 4.46 11.79
C THR A 154 10.82 5.65 10.82
N THR A 155 10.43 5.39 9.59
CA THR A 155 10.30 6.38 8.53
C THR A 155 9.11 6.06 7.63
N PHE A 156 8.48 7.08 7.08
CA PHE A 156 7.43 6.97 6.06
C PHE A 156 7.92 7.39 4.67
N THR A 157 9.15 7.88 4.56
CA THR A 157 9.76 8.21 3.27
C THR A 157 10.56 7.03 2.77
N ILE A 158 10.09 6.43 1.67
CA ILE A 158 10.71 5.28 1.02
C ILE A 158 11.05 5.70 -0.40
N ALA A 159 12.35 5.73 -0.71
CA ALA A 159 12.88 6.19 -1.99
C ALA A 159 13.30 4.97 -2.84
N GLY A 160 12.37 4.41 -3.55
CA GLY A 160 12.57 3.34 -4.52
C GLY A 160 12.11 3.76 -5.93
N PRO A 161 12.67 3.18 -6.96
CA PRO A 161 13.77 2.21 -7.04
C PRO A 161 15.16 2.85 -7.07
N THR A 162 15.38 3.95 -6.40
CA THR A 162 16.69 4.62 -6.25
C THR A 162 17.58 3.87 -5.25
N GLY A 163 18.78 4.37 -4.95
CA GLY A 163 19.68 3.74 -3.99
C GLY A 163 19.36 4.03 -2.51
N GLU A 164 18.44 4.93 -2.22
CA GLU A 164 18.14 5.34 -0.85
C GLU A 164 17.31 4.30 -0.08
N GLY A 165 16.34 3.66 -0.74
CA GLY A 165 15.46 2.67 -0.12
C GLY A 165 14.70 3.22 1.09
N ILE A 166 14.80 2.56 2.24
CA ILE A 166 14.30 3.08 3.51
C ILE A 166 15.19 4.23 3.97
N THR A 167 14.60 5.40 4.17
CA THR A 167 15.32 6.60 4.58
C THR A 167 15.47 6.71 6.09
N SER A 168 16.40 7.54 6.51
CA SER A 168 16.59 7.98 7.89
C SER A 168 16.89 9.48 7.88
N PRO A 169 16.96 10.17 9.02
CA PRO A 169 17.38 11.58 9.05
C PRO A 169 18.69 11.84 8.30
N ARG A 170 19.62 10.86 8.34
CA ARG A 170 20.89 10.95 7.62
C ARG A 170 20.70 11.02 6.09
N SER A 171 19.68 10.39 5.53
CA SER A 171 19.40 10.42 4.08
C SER A 171 19.07 11.83 3.57
N PHE A 172 18.65 12.74 4.44
CA PHE A 172 18.33 14.13 4.11
C PHE A 172 19.50 15.09 4.38
N THR A 173 20.68 14.55 4.69
CA THR A 173 21.90 15.33 4.90
C THR A 173 22.88 15.07 3.76
N ARG A 174 23.91 15.89 3.69
CA ARG A 174 25.04 15.68 2.78
C ARG A 174 26.35 15.66 3.52
N GLN A 175 27.26 14.82 3.06
CA GLN A 175 28.64 14.87 3.54
C GLN A 175 29.32 16.13 3.05
N ARG A 176 30.09 16.76 3.94
CA ARG A 176 31.01 17.82 3.62
C ARG A 176 32.42 17.38 3.97
N ARG A 177 33.37 17.72 3.11
CA ARG A 177 34.80 17.63 3.45
C ARG A 177 35.32 19.04 3.67
N CYS A 178 35.88 19.26 4.85
CA CYS A 178 36.60 20.50 5.15
C CYS A 178 38.07 20.13 5.36
N VAL A 179 38.95 20.79 4.61
CA VAL A 179 40.38 20.63 4.72
C VAL A 179 40.93 21.98 5.19
N LEU A 180 41.62 21.95 6.30
CA LEU A 180 42.19 23.11 6.93
C LEU A 180 43.70 23.07 6.79
N SER A 181 44.32 24.11 6.21
CA SER A 181 45.78 24.21 6.10
C SER A 181 46.35 25.16 7.13
N ASP A 182 45.63 26.19 7.49
CA ASP A 182 45.98 27.18 8.51
C ASP A 182 44.82 27.35 9.50
N ALA A 183 44.92 28.25 10.42
CA ALA A 183 43.87 28.55 11.39
C ALA A 183 42.58 28.97 10.69
N LEU A 184 41.54 28.13 10.78
CA LEU A 184 40.22 28.41 10.24
C LEU A 184 39.15 28.02 11.26
N ASN A 185 38.32 28.97 11.63
CA ASN A 185 37.15 28.74 12.46
C ASN A 185 35.91 28.79 11.59
N ILE A 186 35.14 27.69 11.53
CA ILE A 186 33.96 27.51 10.70
C ILE A 186 32.71 27.11 11.51
N ILE A 187 32.68 27.44 12.76
CA ILE A 187 31.52 27.24 13.63
C ILE A 187 30.62 28.47 13.57
#